data_ef2c9adae5236640434ed2ba5945bb9e
#
_entry.id   ef2c9adae5236640434ed2ba5945bb9e
#
_cell.length_a   1.000
_cell.length_b   1.000
_cell.length_c   1.000
_cell.angle_alpha   90.00
_cell.angle_beta   90.00
_cell.angle_gamma   90.00
#
_symmetry.space_group_name_H-M   'P 1'
#
loop_
_entity.id
_entity.type
_entity.pdbx_description
1 polymer ?
#
loop_
_entity_poly.entity_id
_entity_poly.type
_entity_poly.pdbx_seq_one_letter_code
_entity_poly.pdbx_strand_id
1 'polypeptide(L)'
;MGSAARLRLFINRNRPLILDGGLATELEEHGAQIQGDPLWSARLLDTNPQAIKDAHHRFLLSGADVITTATYQASVQGFVTHLGMSAERARELLMSGVHLAREAVKKSGSGNTGPLVAGSIGSYGAYLHDTSEYTGTFAEKMTVDELKDWHRPQVEGLLAAGADLLAFETIPSIKEAKAVVELLTEFPDSSAWLSFSCKDEKHISDGSPFAEAVQVASRSAQLLAVGVNCCSPTVVEPLLDSASSQLSPDMSWVVYPNSGWEYDSEQGWQARGQSSIWIPELSRRWVQQGAALIGGCCCISPAEIAELRKVLKGTTTGQP
;
A
#
# COMPACT_ATOMS: atom_id res chain seq x y z
N MET A 1 9.75 -23.35 10.21
CA MET A 1 8.61 -22.42 10.12
C MET A 1 8.90 -21.50 8.95
N GLY A 2 8.05 -21.47 7.93
CA GLY A 2 8.23 -20.65 6.73
C GLY A 2 8.19 -19.15 7.02
N SER A 3 8.62 -18.31 6.04
CA SER A 3 8.67 -16.84 6.18
C SER A 3 7.30 -16.26 6.54
N ALA A 4 6.24 -16.65 5.83
CA ALA A 4 4.87 -16.21 6.08
C ALA A 4 4.38 -16.51 7.51
N ALA A 5 4.69 -17.68 8.05
CA ALA A 5 4.28 -18.03 9.41
C ALA A 5 5.01 -17.19 10.46
N ARG A 6 6.29 -16.85 10.25
CA ARG A 6 7.05 -15.96 11.13
C ARG A 6 6.50 -14.55 11.12
N LEU A 7 6.18 -14.04 9.93
CA LEU A 7 5.65 -12.69 9.77
C LEU A 7 4.24 -12.57 10.36
N ARG A 8 3.40 -13.59 10.16
CA ARG A 8 2.07 -13.67 10.79
C ARG A 8 2.16 -13.63 12.33
N LEU A 9 3.10 -14.39 12.91
CA LEU A 9 3.34 -14.34 14.36
C LEU A 9 3.84 -12.97 14.81
N PHE A 10 4.69 -12.31 14.02
CA PHE A 10 5.15 -10.97 14.31
C PHE A 10 3.99 -9.96 14.31
N ILE A 11 3.14 -9.98 13.28
CA ILE A 11 1.94 -9.13 13.20
C ILE A 11 1.05 -9.38 14.42
N ASN A 12 0.71 -10.63 14.72
CA ASN A 12 -0.17 -10.98 15.83
C ASN A 12 0.33 -10.54 17.20
N ARG A 13 1.65 -10.51 17.39
CA ARG A 13 2.26 -10.06 18.67
C ARG A 13 2.35 -8.55 18.81
N ASN A 14 2.42 -7.83 17.69
CA ASN A 14 2.68 -6.39 17.67
C ASN A 14 1.50 -5.55 17.15
N ARG A 15 0.35 -6.19 16.89
CA ARG A 15 -0.84 -5.51 16.36
C ARG A 15 -1.44 -4.47 17.31
N PRO A 16 -2.02 -3.38 16.77
CA PRO A 16 -1.95 -3.05 15.36
C PRO A 16 -0.55 -2.57 14.96
N LEU A 17 -0.04 -2.99 13.80
CA LEU A 17 1.13 -2.37 13.20
C LEU A 17 0.72 -1.05 12.57
N ILE A 18 1.51 -0.02 12.78
CA ILE A 18 1.32 1.29 12.18
C ILE A 18 2.03 1.29 10.83
N LEU A 19 1.27 1.49 9.76
CA LEU A 19 1.81 1.73 8.43
C LEU A 19 2.23 3.20 8.31
N ASP A 20 2.94 3.53 7.23
CA ASP A 20 3.21 4.90 6.84
C ASP A 20 1.95 5.61 6.28
N GLY A 21 2.15 6.78 5.70
CA GLY A 21 1.10 7.61 5.11
C GLY A 21 1.31 7.84 3.62
N GLY A 22 0.82 8.97 3.11
CA GLY A 22 0.89 9.35 1.71
C GLY A 22 2.28 9.73 1.25
N LEU A 23 3.09 8.77 0.83
CA LEU A 23 4.47 9.02 0.39
C LEU A 23 4.54 10.08 -0.73
N ALA A 24 3.68 10.00 -1.73
CA ALA A 24 3.68 10.94 -2.84
C ALA A 24 3.32 12.36 -2.38
N THR A 25 2.28 12.53 -1.57
CA THR A 25 1.89 13.85 -1.04
C THR A 25 2.96 14.42 -0.09
N GLU A 26 3.64 13.58 0.68
CA GLU A 26 4.79 13.99 1.50
C GLU A 26 5.97 14.48 0.66
N LEU A 27 6.23 13.83 -0.48
CA LEU A 27 7.24 14.28 -1.44
C LEU A 27 6.87 15.63 -2.07
N GLU A 28 5.60 15.84 -2.42
CA GLU A 28 5.10 17.10 -2.97
C GLU A 28 5.21 18.26 -1.96
N GLU A 29 4.87 18.04 -0.71
CA GLU A 29 5.03 19.04 0.36
C GLU A 29 6.49 19.47 0.54
N HIS A 30 7.44 18.59 0.14
CA HIS A 30 8.87 18.88 0.16
C HIS A 30 9.43 19.27 -1.21
N GLY A 31 8.56 19.72 -2.13
CA GLY A 31 8.94 20.37 -3.39
C GLY A 31 9.10 19.43 -4.58
N ALA A 32 8.78 18.16 -4.48
CA ALA A 32 8.79 17.26 -5.61
C ALA A 32 7.68 17.61 -6.62
N GLN A 33 8.01 17.66 -7.90
CA GLN A 33 7.07 17.90 -8.98
C GLN A 33 6.71 16.55 -9.62
N ILE A 34 5.59 15.97 -9.23
CA ILE A 34 5.15 14.64 -9.68
C ILE A 34 3.79 14.66 -10.38
N GLN A 35 3.03 15.73 -10.24
CA GLN A 35 1.73 15.86 -10.90
C GLN A 35 1.87 15.88 -12.43
N GLY A 36 1.01 15.11 -13.12
CA GLY A 36 1.03 14.97 -14.57
C GLY A 36 2.15 14.07 -15.11
N ASP A 37 3.05 13.55 -14.27
CA ASP A 37 4.05 12.57 -14.69
C ASP A 37 3.45 11.15 -14.71
N PRO A 38 3.53 10.39 -15.82
CA PRO A 38 2.97 9.05 -15.91
C PRO A 38 3.63 8.04 -14.96
N LEU A 39 4.81 8.33 -14.43
CA LEU A 39 5.48 7.53 -13.40
C LEU A 39 5.22 8.07 -11.99
N TRP A 40 4.57 9.24 -11.87
CA TRP A 40 4.25 9.89 -10.61
C TRP A 40 5.44 9.87 -9.63
N SER A 41 5.26 9.44 -8.37
CA SER A 41 6.36 9.40 -7.40
C SER A 41 7.49 8.40 -7.76
N ALA A 42 7.22 7.37 -8.57
CA ALA A 42 8.24 6.44 -9.02
C ALA A 42 9.31 7.09 -9.93
N ARG A 43 9.01 8.24 -10.56
CA ARG A 43 10.00 9.06 -11.28
C ARG A 43 11.19 9.42 -10.41
N LEU A 44 10.97 9.67 -9.12
CA LEU A 44 12.00 10.11 -8.19
C LEU A 44 13.01 9.01 -7.83
N LEU A 45 12.71 7.74 -8.12
CA LEU A 45 13.72 6.67 -8.02
C LEU A 45 14.94 6.96 -8.89
N ASP A 46 14.71 7.54 -10.08
CA ASP A 46 15.76 7.93 -11.01
C ASP A 46 16.27 9.36 -10.74
N THR A 47 15.35 10.32 -10.57
CA THR A 47 15.70 11.76 -10.59
C THR A 47 16.07 12.34 -9.23
N ASN A 48 15.53 11.80 -8.13
CA ASN A 48 15.79 12.29 -6.77
C ASN A 48 15.60 11.21 -5.69
N PRO A 49 16.43 10.16 -5.67
CA PRO A 49 16.33 9.09 -4.68
C PRO A 49 16.53 9.56 -3.22
N GLN A 50 17.20 10.71 -3.03
CA GLN A 50 17.40 11.27 -1.70
C GLN A 50 16.08 11.77 -1.09
N ALA A 51 15.21 12.40 -1.90
CA ALA A 51 13.88 12.84 -1.42
C ALA A 51 13.05 11.66 -0.92
N ILE A 52 13.10 10.51 -1.61
CA ILE A 52 12.42 9.28 -1.19
C ILE A 52 12.96 8.78 0.16
N LYS A 53 14.28 8.73 0.33
CA LYS A 53 14.89 8.31 1.61
C LYS A 53 14.50 9.23 2.76
N ASP A 54 14.46 10.52 2.52
CA ASP A 54 14.10 11.49 3.55
C ASP A 54 12.60 11.41 3.90
N ALA A 55 11.71 11.17 2.94
CA ALA A 55 10.30 10.93 3.19
C ALA A 55 10.09 9.64 4.03
N HIS A 56 10.69 8.53 3.64
CA HIS A 56 10.66 7.30 4.45
C HIS A 56 11.19 7.54 5.87
N HIS A 57 12.28 8.28 6.00
CA HIS A 57 12.86 8.57 7.32
C HIS A 57 11.90 9.38 8.20
N ARG A 58 11.16 10.36 7.64
CA ARG A 58 10.15 11.12 8.38
C ARG A 58 9.01 10.23 8.89
N PHE A 59 8.49 9.31 8.08
CA PHE A 59 7.49 8.33 8.52
C PHE A 59 8.03 7.39 9.60
N LEU A 60 9.28 6.95 9.49
CA LEU A 60 9.92 6.13 10.55
C LEU A 60 10.06 6.90 11.86
N LEU A 61 10.43 8.17 11.82
CA LEU A 61 10.49 9.04 13.02
C LEU A 61 9.11 9.27 13.64
N SER A 62 8.06 9.26 12.83
CA SER A 62 6.66 9.31 13.31
C SER A 62 6.20 7.99 13.93
N GLY A 63 7.03 6.96 13.85
CA GLY A 63 6.79 5.67 14.48
C GLY A 63 6.03 4.67 13.61
N ALA A 64 6.13 4.76 12.29
CA ALA A 64 5.67 3.70 11.41
C ALA A 64 6.42 2.38 11.72
N ASP A 65 5.68 1.29 11.89
CA ASP A 65 6.23 -0.06 12.06
C ASP A 65 6.46 -0.74 10.70
N VAL A 66 5.83 -0.24 9.64
CA VAL A 66 5.97 -0.69 8.25
C VAL A 66 6.03 0.53 7.35
N ILE A 67 6.98 0.56 6.41
CA ILE A 67 7.02 1.55 5.33
C ILE A 67 6.82 0.87 3.99
N THR A 68 6.09 1.52 3.08
CA THR A 68 5.86 1.07 1.70
C THR A 68 6.87 1.70 0.76
N THR A 69 7.40 0.95 -0.19
CA THR A 69 8.39 1.47 -1.15
C THR A 69 7.76 2.47 -2.13
N ALA A 70 8.57 3.38 -2.70
CA ALA A 70 8.13 4.33 -3.73
C ALA A 70 7.93 3.66 -5.11
N THR A 71 7.27 2.51 -5.13
CA THR A 71 7.12 1.66 -6.32
C THR A 71 5.68 1.42 -6.75
N TYR A 72 4.73 2.16 -6.21
CA TYR A 72 3.29 2.03 -6.53
C TYR A 72 3.02 2.07 -8.04
N GLN A 73 3.54 3.07 -8.76
CA GLN A 73 3.44 3.17 -10.22
C GLN A 73 4.70 2.67 -10.96
N ALA A 74 5.65 2.08 -10.23
CA ALA A 74 6.85 1.54 -10.85
C ALA A 74 6.53 0.22 -11.56
N SER A 75 6.88 0.16 -12.83
CA SER A 75 6.86 -1.08 -13.60
C SER A 75 8.02 -1.08 -14.59
N VAL A 76 8.51 -2.28 -14.93
CA VAL A 76 9.56 -2.43 -15.94
C VAL A 76 9.12 -1.77 -17.25
N GLN A 77 7.88 -2.03 -17.67
CA GLN A 77 7.32 -1.45 -18.90
C GLN A 77 7.20 0.07 -18.82
N GLY A 78 6.75 0.62 -17.67
CA GLY A 78 6.62 2.07 -17.46
C GLY A 78 7.98 2.78 -17.56
N PHE A 79 9.02 2.24 -16.92
CA PHE A 79 10.36 2.80 -17.00
C PHE A 79 10.97 2.70 -18.40
N VAL A 80 10.79 1.58 -19.10
CA VAL A 80 11.21 1.47 -20.50
C VAL A 80 10.51 2.52 -21.36
N THR A 81 9.21 2.68 -21.23
CA THR A 81 8.40 3.58 -22.06
C THR A 81 8.67 5.06 -21.76
N HIS A 82 8.75 5.45 -20.48
CA HIS A 82 8.80 6.86 -20.08
C HIS A 82 10.18 7.39 -19.72
N LEU A 83 11.19 6.50 -19.55
CA LEU A 83 12.58 6.87 -19.29
C LEU A 83 13.52 6.44 -20.43
N GLY A 84 13.05 5.64 -21.39
CA GLY A 84 13.84 5.17 -22.52
C GLY A 84 15.00 4.26 -22.13
N MET A 85 14.93 3.60 -20.97
CA MET A 85 15.99 2.72 -20.49
C MET A 85 15.80 1.27 -20.92
N SER A 86 16.85 0.44 -20.80
CA SER A 86 16.73 -1.00 -21.04
C SER A 86 15.87 -1.68 -19.94
N ALA A 87 15.33 -2.84 -20.26
CA ALA A 87 14.55 -3.62 -19.29
C ALA A 87 15.38 -4.05 -18.06
N GLU A 88 16.67 -4.30 -18.22
CA GLU A 88 17.61 -4.61 -17.12
C GLU A 88 17.74 -3.41 -16.19
N ARG A 89 17.96 -2.21 -16.74
CA ARG A 89 18.06 -0.99 -15.95
C ARG A 89 16.75 -0.63 -15.27
N ALA A 90 15.61 -0.87 -15.93
CA ALA A 90 14.29 -0.69 -15.36
C ALA A 90 14.05 -1.62 -14.15
N ARG A 91 14.50 -2.88 -14.20
CA ARG A 91 14.46 -3.79 -13.05
C ARG A 91 15.35 -3.31 -11.90
N GLU A 92 16.57 -2.88 -12.19
CA GLU A 92 17.46 -2.31 -11.17
C GLU A 92 16.84 -1.09 -10.49
N LEU A 93 16.19 -0.22 -11.28
CA LEU A 93 15.52 0.97 -10.76
C LEU A 93 14.32 0.59 -9.86
N LEU A 94 13.50 -0.37 -10.26
CA LEU A 94 12.43 -0.92 -9.42
C LEU A 94 12.99 -1.45 -8.09
N MET A 95 14.04 -2.26 -8.14
CA MET A 95 14.69 -2.83 -6.96
C MET A 95 15.27 -1.76 -6.02
N SER A 96 15.72 -0.64 -6.57
CA SER A 96 16.27 0.48 -5.78
C SER A 96 15.26 1.04 -4.78
N GLY A 97 13.95 0.97 -5.06
CA GLY A 97 12.91 1.37 -4.13
C GLY A 97 13.00 0.65 -2.78
N VAL A 98 13.28 -0.66 -2.80
CA VAL A 98 13.49 -1.44 -1.56
C VAL A 98 14.80 -1.03 -0.87
N HIS A 99 15.87 -0.82 -1.64
CA HIS A 99 17.16 -0.43 -1.08
C HIS A 99 17.09 0.93 -0.38
N LEU A 100 16.41 1.92 -0.97
CA LEU A 100 16.20 3.25 -0.37
C LEU A 100 15.41 3.16 0.94
N ALA A 101 14.34 2.37 0.98
CA ALA A 101 13.56 2.12 2.19
C ALA A 101 14.43 1.45 3.28
N ARG A 102 15.24 0.46 2.93
CA ARG A 102 16.19 -0.19 3.85
C ARG A 102 17.24 0.76 4.39
N GLU A 103 17.75 1.67 3.57
CA GLU A 103 18.69 2.72 4.01
C GLU A 103 18.03 3.65 5.02
N ALA A 104 16.77 4.04 4.80
CA ALA A 104 16.01 4.85 5.75
C ALA A 104 15.80 4.12 7.09
N VAL A 105 15.46 2.82 7.06
CA VAL A 105 15.36 1.99 8.27
C VAL A 105 16.67 1.92 9.03
N LYS A 106 17.79 1.74 8.35
CA LYS A 106 19.11 1.74 9.00
C LYS A 106 19.44 3.09 9.66
N LYS A 107 19.11 4.19 8.96
CA LYS A 107 19.33 5.56 9.46
C LYS A 107 18.47 5.87 10.69
N SER A 108 17.28 5.27 10.85
CA SER A 108 16.41 5.49 12.01
C SER A 108 16.92 4.86 13.31
N GLY A 109 18.04 4.12 13.28
CA GLY A 109 18.64 3.51 14.46
C GLY A 109 17.92 2.27 14.98
N SER A 110 16.94 1.76 14.26
CA SER A 110 16.20 0.55 14.62
C SER A 110 17.11 -0.67 14.44
N GLY A 111 17.31 -1.45 15.50
CA GLY A 111 18.15 -2.66 15.49
C GLY A 111 17.57 -3.77 14.57
N ASN A 112 18.07 -5.01 14.73
CA ASN A 112 17.70 -6.18 13.91
C ASN A 112 16.20 -6.56 13.90
N THR A 113 15.39 -5.95 14.76
CA THR A 113 13.93 -6.09 14.83
C THR A 113 13.21 -4.81 14.40
N GLY A 114 13.84 -4.01 13.53
CA GLY A 114 13.36 -2.72 13.06
C GLY A 114 12.08 -2.81 12.21
N PRO A 115 11.59 -1.64 11.73
CA PRO A 115 10.41 -1.55 10.86
C PRO A 115 10.54 -2.42 9.63
N LEU A 116 9.40 -2.96 9.17
CA LEU A 116 9.32 -3.77 7.96
C LEU A 116 9.30 -2.88 6.72
N VAL A 117 9.81 -3.42 5.61
CA VAL A 117 9.72 -2.81 4.28
C VAL A 117 8.76 -3.62 3.43
N ALA A 118 7.63 -3.02 3.05
CA ALA A 118 6.66 -3.59 2.14
C ALA A 118 6.89 -3.10 0.72
N GLY A 119 7.09 -4.02 -0.21
CA GLY A 119 7.22 -3.70 -1.64
C GLY A 119 5.85 -3.33 -2.22
N SER A 120 5.63 -2.06 -2.49
CA SER A 120 4.38 -1.54 -3.07
C SER A 120 4.22 -1.93 -4.53
N ILE A 121 3.06 -2.47 -4.88
CA ILE A 121 2.64 -2.83 -6.24
C ILE A 121 1.23 -2.29 -6.45
N GLY A 122 1.10 -1.26 -7.27
CA GLY A 122 -0.20 -0.72 -7.68
C GLY A 122 -0.91 -1.61 -8.69
N SER A 123 -2.16 -1.26 -8.99
CA SER A 123 -2.95 -1.94 -10.02
C SER A 123 -2.41 -1.68 -11.43
N TYR A 124 -2.83 -2.48 -12.39
CA TYR A 124 -2.60 -2.19 -13.80
C TYR A 124 -3.18 -0.82 -14.21
N GLY A 125 -4.28 -0.41 -13.59
CA GLY A 125 -4.87 0.92 -13.79
C GLY A 125 -3.94 2.06 -13.41
N ALA A 126 -3.16 1.92 -12.35
CA ALA A 126 -2.17 2.92 -11.96
C ALA A 126 -1.07 3.10 -13.02
N TYR A 127 -0.65 2.02 -13.69
CA TYR A 127 0.28 2.08 -14.81
C TYR A 127 -0.31 2.83 -16.01
N LEU A 128 -1.61 2.71 -16.28
CA LEU A 128 -2.27 3.39 -17.39
C LEU A 128 -2.32 4.91 -17.23
N HIS A 129 -2.20 5.41 -15.99
CA HIS A 129 -2.23 6.84 -15.65
C HIS A 129 -3.49 7.57 -16.17
N ASP A 130 -4.62 6.88 -16.11
CA ASP A 130 -5.93 7.35 -16.58
C ASP A 130 -7.03 7.28 -15.50
N THR A 131 -6.63 7.13 -14.24
CA THR A 131 -7.49 6.96 -13.06
C THR A 131 -8.29 5.66 -13.04
N SER A 132 -7.98 4.69 -13.91
CA SER A 132 -8.69 3.42 -13.97
C SER A 132 -8.44 2.50 -12.77
N GLU A 133 -7.47 2.82 -11.89
CA GLU A 133 -7.32 2.24 -10.56
C GLU A 133 -8.50 2.55 -9.61
N TYR A 134 -9.36 3.51 -9.99
CA TYR A 134 -10.59 3.84 -9.27
C TYR A 134 -11.88 3.42 -10.01
N THR A 135 -11.78 2.74 -11.15
CA THR A 135 -12.92 2.25 -11.92
C THR A 135 -12.81 0.78 -12.31
N GLY A 136 -11.60 0.26 -12.45
CA GLY A 136 -11.36 -1.12 -12.89
C GLY A 136 -11.71 -1.43 -14.34
N THR A 137 -12.00 -0.43 -15.18
CA THR A 137 -12.50 -0.61 -16.55
C THR A 137 -11.56 -1.38 -17.47
N PHE A 138 -10.24 -1.29 -17.24
CA PHE A 138 -9.24 -2.07 -17.98
C PHE A 138 -9.45 -3.58 -17.85
N ALA A 139 -9.97 -4.04 -16.71
CA ALA A 139 -10.15 -5.45 -16.43
C ALA A 139 -11.16 -6.14 -17.37
N GLU A 140 -12.06 -5.39 -18.01
CA GLU A 140 -12.97 -5.94 -19.04
C GLU A 140 -12.21 -6.48 -20.26
N LYS A 141 -11.09 -5.84 -20.60
CA LYS A 141 -10.29 -6.12 -21.81
C LYS A 141 -9.10 -7.05 -21.56
N MET A 142 -8.80 -7.36 -20.30
CA MET A 142 -7.65 -8.20 -19.93
C MET A 142 -8.12 -9.52 -19.35
N THR A 143 -7.35 -10.55 -19.61
CA THR A 143 -7.49 -11.86 -18.96
C THR A 143 -6.76 -11.89 -17.61
N VAL A 144 -7.06 -12.90 -16.79
CA VAL A 144 -6.33 -13.14 -15.53
C VAL A 144 -4.85 -13.39 -15.82
N ASP A 145 -4.53 -14.17 -16.86
CA ASP A 145 -3.14 -14.49 -17.21
C ASP A 145 -2.35 -13.26 -17.68
N GLU A 146 -2.95 -12.37 -18.47
CA GLU A 146 -2.31 -11.11 -18.87
C GLU A 146 -2.02 -10.21 -17.66
N LEU A 147 -2.93 -10.14 -16.70
CA LEU A 147 -2.71 -9.40 -15.44
C LEU A 147 -1.61 -10.05 -14.59
N LYS A 148 -1.55 -11.40 -14.51
CA LYS A 148 -0.46 -12.12 -13.85
C LYS A 148 0.89 -11.80 -14.48
N ASP A 149 0.96 -11.87 -15.81
CA ASP A 149 2.20 -11.61 -16.56
C ASP A 149 2.68 -10.18 -16.39
N TRP A 150 1.75 -9.23 -16.27
CA TRP A 150 2.09 -7.83 -16.01
C TRP A 150 2.64 -7.63 -14.58
N HIS A 151 2.05 -8.26 -13.56
CA HIS A 151 2.50 -8.12 -12.18
C HIS A 151 3.80 -8.88 -11.87
N ARG A 152 4.10 -9.96 -12.59
CA ARG A 152 5.23 -10.85 -12.29
C ARG A 152 6.58 -10.15 -12.20
N PRO A 153 7.00 -9.29 -13.13
CA PRO A 153 8.30 -8.60 -13.03
C PRO A 153 8.44 -7.72 -11.79
N GLN A 154 7.34 -7.10 -11.33
CA GLN A 154 7.32 -6.27 -10.13
C GLN A 154 7.50 -7.15 -8.88
N VAL A 155 6.76 -8.25 -8.79
CA VAL A 155 6.88 -9.23 -7.69
C VAL A 155 8.31 -9.78 -7.61
N GLU A 156 8.86 -10.26 -8.72
CA GLU A 156 10.23 -10.80 -8.81
C GLU A 156 11.26 -9.76 -8.35
N GLY A 157 11.18 -8.55 -8.85
CA GLY A 157 12.12 -7.49 -8.55
C GLY A 157 12.10 -7.09 -7.07
N LEU A 158 10.92 -6.88 -6.49
CA LEU A 158 10.79 -6.47 -5.10
C LEU A 158 11.20 -7.57 -4.11
N LEU A 159 10.87 -8.84 -4.39
CA LEU A 159 11.32 -9.96 -3.58
C LEU A 159 12.84 -10.17 -3.69
N ALA A 160 13.40 -10.08 -4.89
CA ALA A 160 14.85 -10.19 -5.11
C ALA A 160 15.63 -9.06 -4.41
N ALA A 161 15.06 -7.86 -4.32
CA ALA A 161 15.64 -6.74 -3.59
C ALA A 161 15.53 -6.87 -2.06
N GLY A 162 14.81 -7.87 -1.55
CA GLY A 162 14.68 -8.17 -0.13
C GLY A 162 13.57 -7.41 0.59
N ALA A 163 12.43 -7.14 -0.05
CA ALA A 163 11.22 -6.72 0.64
C ALA A 163 10.80 -7.78 1.68
N ASP A 164 10.34 -7.36 2.86
CA ASP A 164 9.87 -8.30 3.90
C ASP A 164 8.53 -8.93 3.53
N LEU A 165 7.69 -8.17 2.82
CA LEU A 165 6.40 -8.58 2.28
C LEU A 165 6.05 -7.69 1.09
N LEU A 166 5.00 -8.06 0.35
CA LEU A 166 4.47 -7.26 -0.75
C LEU A 166 3.18 -6.55 -0.32
N ALA A 167 2.95 -5.39 -0.88
CA ALA A 167 1.74 -4.60 -0.73
C ALA A 167 1.06 -4.46 -2.10
N PHE A 168 0.11 -5.33 -2.41
CA PHE A 168 -0.78 -5.11 -3.56
C PHE A 168 -1.85 -4.13 -3.11
N GLU A 169 -1.83 -2.94 -3.68
CA GLU A 169 -2.64 -1.84 -3.17
C GLU A 169 -3.42 -1.10 -4.26
N THR A 170 -4.57 -0.57 -3.88
CA THR A 170 -5.49 0.16 -4.76
C THR A 170 -5.96 -0.73 -5.92
N ILE A 171 -6.19 -2.02 -5.63
CA ILE A 171 -6.68 -2.98 -6.61
C ILE A 171 -8.17 -2.74 -6.84
N PRO A 172 -8.60 -2.41 -8.08
CA PRO A 172 -9.98 -1.99 -8.33
C PRO A 172 -10.93 -3.12 -8.67
N SER A 173 -10.43 -4.32 -9.02
CA SER A 173 -11.26 -5.37 -9.62
C SER A 173 -11.02 -6.76 -9.06
N ILE A 174 -12.09 -7.56 -9.02
CA ILE A 174 -11.99 -8.99 -8.65
C ILE A 174 -11.11 -9.78 -9.63
N LYS A 175 -11.11 -9.42 -10.90
CA LYS A 175 -10.28 -10.11 -11.89
C LYS A 175 -8.79 -9.94 -11.59
N GLU A 176 -8.36 -8.72 -11.26
CA GLU A 176 -6.98 -8.45 -10.88
C GLU A 176 -6.63 -9.10 -9.53
N ALA A 177 -7.56 -9.09 -8.56
CA ALA A 177 -7.37 -9.82 -7.30
C ALA A 177 -7.16 -11.32 -7.52
N LYS A 178 -7.90 -11.95 -8.45
CA LYS A 178 -7.66 -13.35 -8.84
C LYS A 178 -6.27 -13.55 -9.42
N ALA A 179 -5.84 -12.65 -10.31
CA ALA A 179 -4.50 -12.69 -10.90
C ALA A 179 -3.41 -12.62 -9.83
N VAL A 180 -3.54 -11.71 -8.85
CA VAL A 180 -2.61 -11.58 -7.72
C VAL A 180 -2.57 -12.86 -6.88
N VAL A 181 -3.73 -13.40 -6.51
CA VAL A 181 -3.83 -14.63 -5.70
C VAL A 181 -3.19 -15.83 -6.41
N GLU A 182 -3.43 -15.97 -7.71
CA GLU A 182 -2.82 -17.04 -8.52
C GLU A 182 -1.32 -16.82 -8.68
N LEU A 183 -0.87 -15.61 -8.97
CA LEU A 183 0.54 -15.25 -9.11
C LEU A 183 1.34 -15.57 -7.85
N LEU A 184 0.79 -15.29 -6.67
CA LEU A 184 1.47 -15.57 -5.39
C LEU A 184 1.81 -17.04 -5.22
N THR A 185 1.08 -17.97 -5.84
CA THR A 185 1.40 -19.41 -5.79
C THR A 185 2.74 -19.74 -6.45
N GLU A 186 3.22 -18.91 -7.36
CA GLU A 186 4.53 -19.05 -8.00
C GLU A 186 5.69 -18.64 -7.06
N PHE A 187 5.37 -17.93 -5.96
CA PHE A 187 6.31 -17.41 -4.96
C PHE A 187 5.97 -17.93 -3.55
N PRO A 188 6.08 -19.24 -3.28
CA PRO A 188 5.53 -19.86 -2.08
C PRO A 188 6.11 -19.35 -0.76
N ASP A 189 7.31 -18.79 -0.77
CA ASP A 189 7.97 -18.22 0.42
C ASP A 189 7.64 -16.73 0.63
N SER A 190 6.89 -16.11 -0.27
CA SER A 190 6.48 -14.71 -0.15
C SER A 190 5.32 -14.53 0.83
N SER A 191 5.17 -13.31 1.31
CA SER A 191 4.04 -12.85 2.09
C SER A 191 3.54 -11.53 1.53
N ALA A 192 2.23 -11.28 1.62
CA ALA A 192 1.66 -10.04 1.11
C ALA A 192 0.43 -9.60 1.89
N TRP A 193 0.00 -8.37 1.66
CA TRP A 193 -1.38 -7.97 1.82
C TRP A 193 -2.00 -7.58 0.48
N LEU A 194 -3.32 -7.56 0.44
CA LEU A 194 -4.10 -7.12 -0.71
C LEU A 194 -5.11 -6.07 -0.25
N SER A 195 -5.06 -4.86 -0.79
CA SER A 195 -6.00 -3.80 -0.47
C SER A 195 -6.69 -3.25 -1.72
N PHE A 196 -7.95 -2.93 -1.56
CA PHE A 196 -8.83 -2.51 -2.63
C PHE A 196 -9.11 -1.01 -2.58
N SER A 197 -9.21 -0.39 -3.76
CA SER A 197 -9.93 0.87 -3.92
C SER A 197 -11.44 0.59 -3.94
N CYS A 198 -12.22 1.47 -3.32
CA CYS A 198 -13.64 1.22 -3.07
C CYS A 198 -14.49 2.36 -3.63
N LYS A 199 -15.62 1.98 -4.25
CA LYS A 199 -16.59 2.90 -4.85
C LYS A 199 -17.56 3.47 -3.82
N ASP A 200 -17.95 2.65 -2.85
CA ASP A 200 -18.93 2.97 -1.82
C ASP A 200 -18.76 2.05 -0.59
N GLU A 201 -19.73 2.06 0.31
CA GLU A 201 -19.73 1.30 1.57
C GLU A 201 -19.85 -0.22 1.42
N LYS A 202 -19.99 -0.74 0.19
CA LYS A 202 -20.22 -2.18 -0.08
C LYS A 202 -19.42 -2.73 -1.25
N HIS A 203 -18.93 -1.87 -2.15
CA HIS A 203 -18.37 -2.28 -3.42
C HIS A 203 -16.96 -1.75 -3.61
N ILE A 204 -16.10 -2.58 -4.19
CA ILE A 204 -14.81 -2.16 -4.76
C ILE A 204 -15.05 -1.34 -6.03
N SER A 205 -14.01 -0.75 -6.58
CA SER A 205 -14.12 0.25 -7.66
C SER A 205 -14.78 -0.25 -8.94
N ASP A 206 -14.66 -1.53 -9.31
CA ASP A 206 -15.35 -2.13 -10.48
C ASP A 206 -16.84 -2.41 -10.23
N GLY A 207 -17.35 -2.14 -9.03
CA GLY A 207 -18.75 -2.38 -8.64
C GLY A 207 -19.02 -3.77 -8.07
N SER A 208 -18.01 -4.64 -7.97
CA SER A 208 -18.14 -5.94 -7.32
C SER A 208 -18.31 -5.79 -5.81
N PRO A 209 -19.07 -6.68 -5.12
CA PRO A 209 -19.18 -6.66 -3.67
C PRO A 209 -17.83 -6.86 -2.99
N PHE A 210 -17.51 -6.03 -1.99
CA PHE A 210 -16.26 -6.16 -1.23
C PHE A 210 -16.15 -7.52 -0.53
N ALA A 211 -17.28 -8.09 -0.08
CA ALA A 211 -17.32 -9.43 0.49
C ALA A 211 -16.84 -10.52 -0.50
N GLU A 212 -17.15 -10.39 -1.80
CA GLU A 212 -16.67 -11.31 -2.82
C GLU A 212 -15.16 -11.13 -3.07
N ALA A 213 -14.67 -9.90 -3.06
CA ALA A 213 -13.25 -9.60 -3.17
C ALA A 213 -12.44 -10.20 -2.00
N VAL A 214 -12.96 -10.07 -0.77
CA VAL A 214 -12.37 -10.70 0.42
C VAL A 214 -12.39 -12.23 0.32
N GLN A 215 -13.47 -12.82 -0.20
CA GLN A 215 -13.55 -14.26 -0.42
C GLN A 215 -12.48 -14.75 -1.41
N VAL A 216 -12.19 -13.98 -2.46
CA VAL A 216 -11.09 -14.29 -3.39
C VAL A 216 -9.75 -14.22 -2.69
N ALA A 217 -9.46 -13.15 -1.96
CA ALA A 217 -8.22 -12.98 -1.19
C ALA A 217 -8.01 -14.11 -0.16
N SER A 218 -9.09 -14.53 0.51
CA SER A 218 -9.07 -15.58 1.55
C SER A 218 -8.66 -16.96 1.05
N ARG A 219 -8.52 -17.15 -0.27
CA ARG A 219 -8.00 -18.42 -0.87
C ARG A 219 -6.48 -18.52 -0.82
N SER A 220 -5.77 -17.39 -0.61
CA SER A 220 -4.31 -17.38 -0.56
C SER A 220 -3.78 -17.53 0.86
N ALA A 221 -2.99 -18.57 1.10
CA ALA A 221 -2.26 -18.74 2.36
C ALA A 221 -1.12 -17.73 2.56
N GLN A 222 -0.71 -17.03 1.51
CA GLN A 222 0.40 -16.08 1.51
C GLN A 222 -0.07 -14.65 1.84
N LEU A 223 -1.37 -14.38 1.69
CA LEU A 223 -1.96 -13.12 2.15
C LEU A 223 -2.12 -13.14 3.67
N LEU A 224 -1.46 -12.20 4.33
CA LEU A 224 -1.51 -12.01 5.77
C LEU A 224 -2.66 -11.08 6.17
N ALA A 225 -3.03 -10.20 5.26
CA ALA A 225 -4.12 -9.25 5.44
C ALA A 225 -4.81 -8.94 4.11
N VAL A 226 -6.07 -8.57 4.22
CA VAL A 226 -6.89 -8.02 3.13
C VAL A 226 -7.61 -6.79 3.66
N GLY A 227 -7.91 -5.82 2.80
CA GLY A 227 -8.64 -4.64 3.25
C GLY A 227 -8.77 -3.54 2.21
N VAL A 228 -8.66 -2.30 2.65
CA VAL A 228 -8.97 -1.13 1.83
C VAL A 228 -7.93 -0.03 1.99
N ASN A 229 -7.68 0.69 0.91
CA ASN A 229 -6.85 1.89 0.92
C ASN A 229 -7.34 2.92 -0.10
N CYS A 230 -6.78 4.13 -0.04
CA CYS A 230 -7.09 5.19 -1.00
C CYS A 230 -8.60 5.44 -1.20
N CYS A 231 -9.38 5.27 -0.15
CA CYS A 231 -10.82 5.53 -0.09
C CYS A 231 -11.15 6.52 1.03
N SER A 232 -12.40 6.99 1.06
CA SER A 232 -12.86 7.81 2.19
C SER A 232 -12.80 7.01 3.50
N PRO A 233 -12.33 7.59 4.61
CA PRO A 233 -12.34 6.91 5.90
C PRO A 233 -13.75 6.55 6.41
N THR A 234 -14.79 7.22 5.90
CA THR A 234 -16.19 6.95 6.30
C THR A 234 -16.75 5.65 5.77
N VAL A 235 -16.22 5.13 4.66
CA VAL A 235 -16.69 3.86 4.07
C VAL A 235 -16.02 2.63 4.66
N VAL A 236 -14.94 2.81 5.44
CA VAL A 236 -14.13 1.69 5.97
C VAL A 236 -14.94 0.78 6.87
N GLU A 237 -15.55 1.33 7.93
CA GLU A 237 -16.30 0.53 8.92
C GLU A 237 -17.42 -0.30 8.28
N PRO A 238 -18.32 0.27 7.42
CA PRO A 238 -19.32 -0.52 6.72
C PRO A 238 -18.74 -1.59 5.78
N LEU A 239 -17.63 -1.29 5.09
CA LEU A 239 -16.97 -2.28 4.21
C LEU A 239 -16.49 -3.48 5.02
N LEU A 240 -15.74 -3.27 6.10
CA LEU A 240 -15.25 -4.35 6.95
C LEU A 240 -16.39 -5.19 7.53
N ASP A 241 -17.48 -4.55 7.99
CA ASP A 241 -18.66 -5.25 8.50
C ASP A 241 -19.31 -6.11 7.42
N SER A 242 -19.44 -5.58 6.18
CA SER A 242 -20.06 -6.29 5.06
C SER A 242 -19.35 -7.59 4.68
N ALA A 243 -18.05 -7.68 4.94
CA ALA A 243 -17.18 -8.77 4.52
C ALA A 243 -16.63 -9.62 5.67
N SER A 244 -16.96 -9.30 6.93
CA SER A 244 -16.40 -9.96 8.12
C SER A 244 -16.54 -11.48 8.13
N SER A 245 -17.67 -12.00 7.63
CA SER A 245 -17.93 -13.44 7.51
C SER A 245 -17.12 -14.16 6.44
N GLN A 246 -16.51 -13.42 5.53
CA GLN A 246 -15.68 -13.94 4.42
C GLN A 246 -14.17 -13.91 4.74
N LEU A 247 -13.79 -13.21 5.81
CA LEU A 247 -12.39 -13.12 6.23
C LEU A 247 -11.91 -14.48 6.77
N SER A 248 -10.81 -14.99 6.21
CA SER A 248 -10.16 -16.21 6.73
C SER A 248 -9.70 -16.00 8.17
N PRO A 249 -9.86 -16.99 9.08
CA PRO A 249 -9.42 -16.89 10.47
C PRO A 249 -7.93 -16.55 10.64
N ASP A 250 -7.12 -16.91 9.66
CA ASP A 250 -5.66 -16.66 9.65
C ASP A 250 -5.29 -15.31 9.03
N MET A 251 -6.25 -14.50 8.61
CA MET A 251 -6.07 -13.23 7.93
C MET A 251 -6.55 -12.08 8.80
N SER A 252 -5.93 -10.92 8.67
CA SER A 252 -6.32 -9.70 9.38
C SER A 252 -6.82 -8.64 8.39
N TRP A 253 -7.47 -7.59 8.89
CA TRP A 253 -7.72 -6.41 8.08
C TRP A 253 -6.50 -5.51 7.97
N VAL A 254 -6.29 -4.92 6.79
CA VAL A 254 -5.38 -3.81 6.53
C VAL A 254 -6.19 -2.59 6.10
N VAL A 255 -5.95 -1.43 6.72
CA VAL A 255 -6.75 -0.21 6.53
C VAL A 255 -5.85 1.02 6.47
N TYR A 256 -5.82 1.71 5.34
CA TYR A 256 -5.09 2.96 5.15
C TYR A 256 -5.80 3.90 4.15
N PRO A 257 -6.86 4.58 4.63
CA PRO A 257 -7.67 5.49 3.80
C PRO A 257 -6.95 6.82 3.54
N ASN A 258 -7.57 7.66 2.70
CA ASN A 258 -7.18 9.06 2.51
C ASN A 258 -7.58 9.93 3.71
N SER A 259 -7.09 11.17 3.74
CA SER A 259 -7.48 12.18 4.75
C SER A 259 -8.95 12.63 4.68
N GLY A 260 -9.70 12.16 3.68
CA GLY A 260 -11.03 12.66 3.35
C GLY A 260 -11.02 13.78 2.31
N TRP A 261 -9.85 14.15 1.79
CA TRP A 261 -9.73 15.04 0.65
C TRP A 261 -10.06 14.29 -0.65
N GLU A 262 -10.64 14.98 -1.62
CA GLU A 262 -10.93 14.43 -2.94
C GLU A 262 -9.91 14.93 -3.96
N TYR A 263 -9.49 14.04 -4.85
CA TYR A 263 -8.57 14.39 -5.93
C TYR A 263 -9.35 14.95 -7.12
N ASP A 264 -8.98 16.15 -7.54
CA ASP A 264 -9.45 16.77 -8.80
C ASP A 264 -8.30 16.76 -9.80
N SER A 265 -8.56 16.30 -11.03
CA SER A 265 -7.54 16.14 -12.06
C SER A 265 -6.91 17.46 -12.54
N GLU A 266 -7.59 18.59 -12.34
CA GLU A 266 -7.09 19.92 -12.73
C GLU A 266 -6.52 20.71 -11.55
N GLN A 267 -7.06 20.49 -10.34
CA GLN A 267 -6.74 21.28 -9.14
C GLN A 267 -5.96 20.49 -8.08
N GLY A 268 -5.74 19.18 -8.31
CA GLY A 268 -5.10 18.31 -7.32
C GLY A 268 -6.00 17.99 -6.12
N TRP A 269 -5.42 17.73 -4.98
CA TRP A 269 -6.14 17.38 -3.74
C TRP A 269 -6.89 18.59 -3.18
N GLN A 270 -8.22 18.45 -3.04
CA GLN A 270 -9.12 19.48 -2.54
C GLN A 270 -9.79 19.04 -1.24
N ALA A 271 -9.76 19.92 -0.23
CA ALA A 271 -10.56 19.76 0.98
C ALA A 271 -12.03 20.07 0.65
N ARG A 272 -12.85 19.05 0.40
CA ARG A 272 -14.30 19.23 0.22
C ARG A 272 -15.03 19.13 1.54
N GLY A 273 -15.40 20.29 2.07
CA GLY A 273 -16.37 20.43 3.18
C GLY A 273 -15.85 19.91 4.54
N GLN A 274 -16.40 20.45 5.60
CA GLN A 274 -16.24 20.17 7.03
C GLN A 274 -15.09 19.26 7.46
N SER A 275 -14.15 19.85 8.19
CA SER A 275 -13.16 19.27 9.11
C SER A 275 -12.58 17.90 8.70
N SER A 276 -11.28 17.85 8.57
CA SER A 276 -10.51 16.60 8.48
C SER A 276 -11.15 15.51 9.34
N ILE A 277 -11.63 14.45 8.69
CA ILE A 277 -12.13 13.28 9.41
C ILE A 277 -10.95 12.75 10.21
N TRP A 278 -11.09 12.71 11.54
CA TRP A 278 -10.00 12.36 12.43
C TRP A 278 -9.73 10.85 12.39
N ILE A 279 -8.86 10.42 11.46
CA ILE A 279 -8.48 9.01 11.28
C ILE A 279 -8.04 8.34 12.59
N PRO A 280 -7.22 8.96 13.46
CA PRO A 280 -6.83 8.34 14.72
C PRO A 280 -8.01 7.92 15.60
N GLU A 281 -9.11 8.63 15.61
CA GLU A 281 -10.30 8.23 16.38
C GLU A 281 -11.05 7.09 15.72
N LEU A 282 -11.27 7.13 14.42
CA LEU A 282 -11.90 6.05 13.66
C LEU A 282 -11.10 4.76 13.75
N SER A 283 -9.78 4.85 13.79
CA SER A 283 -8.89 3.68 13.84
C SER A 283 -9.13 2.75 15.02
N ARG A 284 -9.62 3.28 16.16
CA ARG A 284 -10.00 2.45 17.32
C ARG A 284 -11.14 1.49 16.98
N ARG A 285 -12.10 1.93 16.18
CA ARG A 285 -13.22 1.08 15.73
C ARG A 285 -12.72 0.01 14.77
N TRP A 286 -11.82 0.37 13.85
CA TRP A 286 -11.22 -0.60 12.93
C TRP A 286 -10.41 -1.68 13.67
N VAL A 287 -9.70 -1.31 14.74
CA VAL A 287 -9.03 -2.30 15.63
C VAL A 287 -10.07 -3.23 16.29
N GLN A 288 -11.21 -2.71 16.74
CA GLN A 288 -12.29 -3.51 17.33
C GLN A 288 -12.90 -4.48 16.29
N GLN A 289 -12.96 -4.10 15.02
CA GLN A 289 -13.35 -4.97 13.89
C GLN A 289 -12.25 -5.95 13.47
N GLY A 290 -11.05 -5.91 14.07
CA GLY A 290 -9.95 -6.85 13.82
C GLY A 290 -8.84 -6.33 12.90
N ALA A 291 -8.78 -5.02 12.62
CA ALA A 291 -7.67 -4.46 11.85
C ALA A 291 -6.33 -4.60 12.61
N ALA A 292 -5.35 -5.20 11.94
CA ALA A 292 -4.02 -5.44 12.51
C ALA A 292 -2.93 -4.60 11.84
N LEU A 293 -3.20 -3.99 10.67
CA LEU A 293 -2.32 -3.07 9.96
C LEU A 293 -3.13 -1.80 9.67
N ILE A 294 -2.69 -0.67 10.19
CA ILE A 294 -3.42 0.59 10.08
C ILE A 294 -2.46 1.74 9.78
N GLY A 295 -2.77 2.54 8.79
CA GLY A 295 -2.02 3.73 8.42
C GLY A 295 -2.84 4.73 7.64
N GLY A 296 -2.20 5.43 6.72
CA GLY A 296 -2.86 6.38 5.84
C GLY A 296 -2.41 6.25 4.39
N CYS A 297 -3.19 6.82 3.49
CA CYS A 297 -2.87 6.98 2.08
C CYS A 297 -2.70 8.47 1.76
N CYS A 298 -3.19 8.94 0.64
CA CYS A 298 -3.00 10.31 0.17
C CYS A 298 -3.40 11.36 1.22
N CYS A 299 -2.58 12.39 1.33
CA CYS A 299 -2.73 13.51 2.28
C CYS A 299 -2.70 13.10 3.77
N ILE A 300 -2.13 11.95 4.10
CA ILE A 300 -1.81 11.57 5.48
C ILE A 300 -0.31 11.77 5.70
N SER A 301 0.02 12.78 6.49
CA SER A 301 1.38 13.22 6.77
C SER A 301 2.06 12.40 7.88
N PRO A 302 3.39 12.53 8.04
CA PRO A 302 4.11 11.97 9.19
C PRO A 302 3.54 12.41 10.56
N ALA A 303 3.04 13.64 10.68
CA ALA A 303 2.43 14.12 11.92
C ALA A 303 1.14 13.36 12.26
N GLU A 304 0.31 13.06 11.26
CA GLU A 304 -0.92 12.27 11.46
C GLU A 304 -0.61 10.81 11.80
N ILE A 305 0.44 10.23 11.24
CA ILE A 305 0.92 8.89 11.63
C ILE A 305 1.41 8.88 13.09
N ALA A 306 2.09 9.93 13.54
CA ALA A 306 2.50 10.05 14.95
C ALA A 306 1.30 10.08 15.90
N GLU A 307 0.26 10.84 15.55
CA GLU A 307 -0.99 10.88 16.33
C GLU A 307 -1.75 9.55 16.28
N LEU A 308 -1.80 8.90 15.12
CA LEU A 308 -2.36 7.55 14.97
C LEU A 308 -1.66 6.55 15.91
N ARG A 309 -0.33 6.56 15.91
CA ARG A 309 0.47 5.72 16.82
C ARG A 309 0.15 6.00 18.28
N LYS A 310 0.11 7.27 18.67
CA LYS A 310 -0.21 7.70 20.03
C LYS A 310 -1.59 7.20 20.48
N VAL A 311 -2.60 7.29 19.62
CA VAL A 311 -3.96 6.84 19.90
C VAL A 311 -4.05 5.32 20.05
N LEU A 312 -3.34 4.56 19.23
CA LEU A 312 -3.44 3.10 19.17
C LEU A 312 -2.43 2.37 20.10
N LYS A 313 -1.25 2.96 20.33
CA LYS A 313 -0.17 2.31 21.11
C LYS A 313 0.25 3.09 22.36
N GLY A 314 -0.30 4.29 22.56
CA GLY A 314 0.13 5.20 23.63
C GLY A 314 1.39 5.99 23.27
N THR A 315 1.71 6.99 24.06
CA THR A 315 2.98 7.70 23.94
C THR A 315 4.11 6.74 24.32
N THR A 316 5.05 6.51 23.42
CA THR A 316 6.35 5.95 23.83
C THR A 316 6.95 6.96 24.81
N THR A 317 6.82 6.69 26.11
CA THR A 317 7.61 7.41 27.10
C THR A 317 9.06 7.14 26.75
N GLY A 318 9.74 8.16 26.23
CA GLY A 318 11.12 8.09 25.81
C GLY A 318 11.97 7.49 26.91
N GLN A 319 12.79 6.52 26.55
CA GLN A 319 14.04 6.34 27.29
C GLN A 319 14.97 7.50 26.89
N PRO A 320 15.58 8.16 27.89
CA PRO A 320 16.54 9.22 27.69
C PRO A 320 17.77 8.80 26.92
#